data_10e8718afd0121145ebb8b388e248265
#
_entry.id   10e8718afd0121145ebb8b388e248265
#
_cell.length_a   1.000
_cell.length_b   1.000
_cell.length_c   1.000
_cell.angle_alpha   90.00
_cell.angle_beta   90.00
_cell.angle_gamma   90.00
#
_symmetry.space_group_name_H-M   'P 1'
#
loop_
_entity.id
_entity.type
_entity.pdbx_description
1 polymer ?
#
loop_
_entity_poly.entity_id
_entity_poly.type
_entity_poly.pdbx_seq_one_letter_code
_entity_poly.pdbx_strand_id
1 'polypeptide(L)'
;MKLTFLFIAQGIINISEKTISKTVITRKDIENSGALDVVDVLKYYESIDVKQNGQRGQLTSIFMRGTNSNHTLVLLNGMPINDQGSPKVMFDFGYDFLAGLQQIEIYKGASGAIFGPAAIGGAINFVTAIDYENSASFSASNSRNNSLSGNYTYITDSGWQHNIKGGSSQAEEISAGNSQPDLDGTKNLSLNYNSQKFLSDNLKFKGTGYVRKTDTGYDKSSDEEAEGTNIMYALQSSLENKTEKKLDTFTSHVHVYDRVYDEAEKNKYYSQAYTLKAERKINFSDILSFGFGS
;
A
#
# COMPACT_ATOMS: atom_id res chain seq x y z
N MET A 1 -15.21 9.94 20.51
CA MET A 1 -15.07 9.36 19.17
C MET A 1 -15.62 10.38 18.15
N LYS A 2 -14.75 11.12 17.46
CA LYS A 2 -15.17 12.03 16.40
C LYS A 2 -15.19 11.25 15.10
N LEU A 3 -16.38 11.01 14.53
CA LEU A 3 -16.53 10.49 13.17
C LEU A 3 -16.25 11.65 12.21
N THR A 4 -15.15 11.62 11.51
CA THR A 4 -14.87 12.60 10.45
C THR A 4 -15.24 11.95 9.13
N PHE A 5 -16.32 12.42 8.50
CA PHE A 5 -16.66 12.06 7.13
C PHE A 5 -15.91 13.00 6.19
N LEU A 6 -15.00 12.47 5.42
CA LEU A 6 -14.35 13.21 4.34
C LEU A 6 -15.14 12.99 3.05
N PHE A 7 -15.92 13.98 2.65
CA PHE A 7 -16.53 14.02 1.32
C PHE A 7 -15.58 14.71 0.37
N ILE A 8 -14.96 13.96 -0.54
CA ILE A 8 -14.13 14.52 -1.60
C ILE A 8 -15.00 14.61 -2.86
N ALA A 9 -15.57 15.78 -3.11
CA ALA A 9 -16.20 16.07 -4.39
C ALA A 9 -15.12 16.54 -5.37
N GLN A 10 -14.76 15.71 -6.32
CA GLN A 10 -13.83 16.08 -7.40
C GLN A 10 -14.55 16.00 -8.74
N GLY A 11 -14.75 17.17 -9.35
CA GLY A 11 -15.05 17.24 -10.77
C GLY A 11 -13.75 17.03 -11.56
N ILE A 12 -13.56 15.88 -12.17
CA ILE A 12 -12.37 15.60 -12.97
C ILE A 12 -12.72 15.83 -14.44
N ILE A 13 -12.09 16.84 -15.03
CA ILE A 13 -11.93 16.93 -16.49
C ILE A 13 -10.89 15.87 -16.86
N ASN A 14 -11.27 14.89 -17.65
CA ASN A 14 -10.40 13.78 -18.00
C ASN A 14 -9.20 14.26 -18.82
N ILE A 15 -8.06 14.35 -18.16
CA ILE A 15 -6.78 14.25 -18.83
C ILE A 15 -6.63 12.75 -19.14
N SER A 16 -6.55 12.38 -20.42
CA SER A 16 -6.42 10.96 -20.81
C SER A 16 -5.32 10.31 -20.00
N GLU A 17 -5.48 9.05 -19.60
CA GLU A 17 -4.44 8.29 -18.87
C GLU A 17 -3.06 8.32 -19.56
N LYS A 18 -3.02 8.61 -20.86
CA LYS A 18 -1.81 8.84 -21.66
C LYS A 18 -1.06 10.13 -21.31
N THR A 19 -1.69 11.09 -20.64
CA THR A 19 -1.07 12.40 -20.33
C THR A 19 -0.36 12.39 -18.97
N ILE A 20 -0.60 11.37 -18.15
CA ILE A 20 0.00 11.26 -16.83
C ILE A 20 1.20 10.33 -16.91
N SER A 21 2.34 10.82 -16.43
CA SER A 21 3.54 10.00 -16.32
C SER A 21 3.31 8.92 -15.27
N LYS A 22 2.92 7.73 -15.72
CA LYS A 22 2.71 6.54 -14.89
C LYS A 22 3.81 5.53 -15.18
N THR A 23 4.49 5.08 -14.14
CA THR A 23 5.39 3.93 -14.18
C THR A 23 4.69 2.76 -13.50
N VAL A 24 4.71 1.58 -14.12
CA VAL A 24 4.16 0.35 -13.55
C VAL A 24 5.31 -0.61 -13.29
N ILE A 25 5.42 -1.10 -12.08
CA ILE A 25 6.36 -2.12 -11.65
C ILE A 25 5.52 -3.38 -11.45
N THR A 26 5.71 -4.36 -12.30
CA THR A 26 4.94 -5.60 -12.26
C THR A 26 5.46 -6.54 -11.16
N ARG A 27 4.69 -7.57 -10.82
CA ARG A 27 5.14 -8.64 -9.90
C ARG A 27 6.45 -9.26 -10.36
N LYS A 28 6.59 -9.52 -11.66
CA LYS A 28 7.81 -10.05 -12.26
C LYS A 28 9.00 -9.12 -12.10
N ASP A 29 8.80 -7.81 -12.22
CA ASP A 29 9.87 -6.83 -12.01
C ASP A 29 10.31 -6.81 -10.54
N ILE A 30 9.36 -6.89 -9.60
CA ILE A 30 9.63 -6.99 -8.16
C ILE A 30 10.48 -8.24 -7.86
N GLU A 31 10.06 -9.40 -8.36
CA GLU A 31 10.78 -10.67 -8.15
C GLU A 31 12.17 -10.67 -8.78
N ASN A 32 12.30 -10.14 -9.98
CA ASN A 32 13.59 -10.06 -10.68
C ASN A 32 14.55 -9.04 -10.05
N SER A 33 14.05 -8.05 -9.31
CA SER A 33 14.89 -7.04 -8.66
C SER A 33 15.71 -7.60 -7.49
N GLY A 34 15.29 -8.73 -6.92
CA GLY A 34 15.87 -9.26 -5.68
C GLY A 34 15.62 -8.36 -4.45
N ALA A 35 14.70 -7.41 -4.57
CA ALA A 35 14.33 -6.50 -3.48
C ALA A 35 13.75 -7.27 -2.29
N LEU A 36 14.11 -6.87 -1.09
CA LEU A 36 13.63 -7.47 0.15
C LEU A 36 12.37 -6.76 0.67
N ASP A 37 12.20 -5.48 0.33
CA ASP A 37 11.05 -4.66 0.73
C ASP A 37 10.66 -3.65 -0.36
N VAL A 38 9.59 -2.91 -0.10
CA VAL A 38 9.08 -1.87 -1.02
C VAL A 38 10.09 -0.75 -1.24
N VAL A 39 10.85 -0.40 -0.21
CA VAL A 39 11.86 0.67 -0.27
C VAL A 39 12.97 0.29 -1.24
N ASP A 40 13.41 -0.98 -1.18
CA ASP A 40 14.42 -1.51 -2.11
C ASP A 40 13.95 -1.44 -3.56
N VAL A 41 12.67 -1.67 -3.82
CA VAL A 41 12.11 -1.51 -5.16
C VAL A 41 12.10 -0.05 -5.58
N LEU A 42 11.56 0.83 -4.73
CA LEU A 42 11.28 2.22 -5.10
C LEU A 42 12.53 3.09 -5.26
N LYS A 43 13.61 2.81 -4.53
CA LYS A 43 14.86 3.60 -4.60
C LYS A 43 15.55 3.60 -5.97
N TYR A 44 15.22 2.65 -6.85
CA TYR A 44 15.78 2.60 -8.20
C TYR A 44 14.99 3.38 -9.23
N TYR A 45 13.85 3.98 -8.84
CA TYR A 45 13.02 4.72 -9.78
C TYR A 45 13.28 6.22 -9.73
N GLU A 46 13.39 6.82 -10.90
CA GLU A 46 13.65 8.25 -11.06
C GLU A 46 12.63 9.12 -10.34
N SER A 47 13.09 10.23 -9.79
CA SER A 47 12.28 11.21 -9.07
C SER A 47 11.71 10.74 -7.73
N ILE A 48 12.24 9.65 -7.19
CA ILE A 48 11.98 9.15 -5.84
C ILE A 48 13.26 9.23 -5.03
N ASP A 49 13.23 10.02 -3.96
CA ASP A 49 14.28 10.06 -2.96
C ASP A 49 13.78 9.37 -1.69
N VAL A 50 14.61 8.51 -1.14
CA VAL A 50 14.28 7.75 0.08
C VAL A 50 15.16 8.22 1.23
N LYS A 51 14.53 8.53 2.35
CA LYS A 51 15.23 8.76 3.61
C LYS A 51 14.75 7.77 4.65
N GLN A 52 15.62 6.88 5.06
CA GLN A 52 15.41 5.92 6.14
C GLN A 52 16.15 6.39 7.40
N ASN A 53 15.47 6.41 8.53
CA ASN A 53 16.01 6.89 9.80
C ASN A 53 16.61 5.73 10.63
N GLY A 54 17.46 4.94 10.05
CA GLY A 54 18.05 3.77 10.70
C GLY A 54 17.92 2.52 9.84
N GLN A 55 17.70 1.39 10.46
CA GLN A 55 17.66 0.08 9.83
C GLN A 55 16.27 -0.23 9.22
N ARG A 56 16.11 -1.42 8.64
CA ARG A 56 14.81 -1.90 8.15
C ARG A 56 13.77 -1.87 9.26
N GLY A 57 12.54 -1.49 8.92
CA GLY A 57 11.46 -1.31 9.88
C GLY A 57 11.47 0.02 10.61
N GLN A 58 12.51 0.82 10.47
CA GLN A 58 12.55 2.19 10.98
C GLN A 58 11.82 3.15 10.06
N LEU A 59 11.41 4.30 10.62
CA LEU A 59 10.69 5.33 9.89
C LEU A 59 11.37 5.65 8.56
N THR A 60 10.68 5.36 7.47
CA THR A 60 11.17 5.60 6.12
C THR A 60 10.23 6.51 5.36
N SER A 61 10.76 7.62 4.91
CA SER A 61 10.05 8.64 4.16
C SER A 61 10.44 8.62 2.70
N ILE A 62 9.45 8.81 1.83
CA ILE A 62 9.66 8.97 0.39
C ILE A 62 9.33 10.39 -0.02
N PHE A 63 10.21 10.98 -0.79
CA PHE A 63 10.10 12.32 -1.35
C PHE A 63 10.02 12.21 -2.86
N MET A 64 8.93 12.69 -3.44
CA MET A 64 8.76 12.68 -4.89
C MET A 64 9.04 14.07 -5.44
N ARG A 65 9.96 14.16 -6.44
CA ARG A 65 10.30 15.42 -7.12
C ARG A 65 10.69 16.56 -6.18
N GLY A 66 11.37 16.28 -5.08
CA GLY A 66 11.82 17.28 -4.11
C GLY A 66 10.71 17.88 -3.25
N THR A 67 9.50 17.32 -3.26
CA THR A 67 8.42 17.74 -2.35
C THR A 67 8.57 17.09 -0.99
N ASN A 68 7.82 17.54 0.01
CA ASN A 68 7.80 16.89 1.33
C ASN A 68 7.17 15.50 1.27
N SER A 69 7.53 14.61 2.19
CA SER A 69 7.03 13.24 2.25
C SER A 69 5.50 13.14 2.42
N ASN A 70 4.87 14.10 3.08
CA ASN A 70 3.41 14.17 3.20
C ASN A 70 2.70 14.66 1.91
N HIS A 71 3.44 15.03 0.88
CA HIS A 71 2.93 15.33 -0.46
C HIS A 71 2.95 14.11 -1.39
N THR A 72 3.35 12.95 -0.87
CA THR A 72 3.27 11.67 -1.56
C THR A 72 2.03 10.92 -1.05
N LEU A 73 1.02 10.81 -1.90
CA LEU A 73 -0.17 10.04 -1.56
C LEU A 73 0.10 8.55 -1.78
N VAL A 74 -0.20 7.73 -0.79
CA VAL A 74 -0.09 6.29 -0.89
C VAL A 74 -1.47 5.66 -0.95
N LEU A 75 -1.65 4.77 -1.91
CA LEU A 75 -2.92 4.13 -2.19
C LEU A 75 -2.79 2.61 -2.10
N LEU A 76 -3.85 1.95 -1.67
CA LEU A 76 -4.07 0.52 -1.80
C LEU A 76 -5.29 0.31 -2.70
N ASN A 77 -5.09 -0.30 -3.88
CA ASN A 77 -6.13 -0.48 -4.89
C ASN A 77 -6.90 0.82 -5.21
N GLY A 78 -6.17 1.94 -5.31
CA GLY A 78 -6.72 3.25 -5.62
C GLY A 78 -7.36 4.00 -4.45
N MET A 79 -7.33 3.46 -3.23
CA MET A 79 -7.88 4.09 -2.03
C MET A 79 -6.77 4.57 -1.09
N PRO A 80 -6.85 5.81 -0.57
CA PRO A 80 -5.83 6.38 0.31
C PRO A 80 -5.59 5.54 1.56
N ILE A 81 -4.30 5.33 1.91
CA ILE A 81 -3.89 4.62 3.12
C ILE A 81 -2.83 5.40 3.94
N ASN A 82 -2.65 6.68 3.70
CA ASN A 82 -1.81 7.51 4.56
C ASN A 82 -2.37 7.51 5.98
N ASP A 83 -1.49 7.37 6.97
CA ASP A 83 -1.89 7.28 8.38
C ASP A 83 -2.39 8.63 8.91
N GLN A 84 -3.67 8.71 9.20
CA GLN A 84 -4.33 9.91 9.73
C GLN A 84 -3.89 10.27 11.16
N GLY A 85 -3.30 9.33 11.89
CA GLY A 85 -2.75 9.52 13.23
C GLY A 85 -1.28 9.92 13.23
N SER A 86 -0.62 9.90 12.08
CA SER A 86 0.77 10.34 11.97
C SER A 86 0.90 11.85 11.86
N PRO A 87 2.00 12.45 12.35
CA PRO A 87 2.29 13.86 12.08
C PRO A 87 2.29 14.12 10.56
N LYS A 88 1.56 15.14 10.10
CA LYS A 88 1.44 15.51 8.68
C LYS A 88 0.78 14.47 7.77
N VAL A 89 0.08 13.48 8.32
CA VAL A 89 -0.64 12.45 7.54
C VAL A 89 0.29 11.75 6.54
N MET A 90 1.43 11.28 7.02
CA MET A 90 2.42 10.58 6.21
C MET A 90 2.14 9.08 6.15
N PHE A 91 2.69 8.42 5.13
CA PHE A 91 2.84 6.96 5.10
C PHE A 91 4.28 6.61 5.47
N ASP A 92 4.43 5.62 6.35
CA ASP A 92 5.73 5.08 6.71
C ASP A 92 6.04 3.87 5.83
N PHE A 93 7.06 4.01 4.98
CA PHE A 93 7.51 2.98 4.05
C PHE A 93 8.48 1.97 4.68
N GLY A 94 8.86 2.13 5.93
CA GLY A 94 9.75 1.22 6.66
C GLY A 94 9.14 -0.16 6.88
N TYR A 95 7.85 -0.29 6.69
CA TYR A 95 7.14 -1.55 6.82
C TYR A 95 7.08 -2.30 5.49
N ASP A 96 7.41 -3.60 5.52
CA ASP A 96 7.38 -4.45 4.33
C ASP A 96 5.97 -4.58 3.75
N PHE A 97 5.83 -4.27 2.46
CA PHE A 97 4.57 -4.31 1.73
C PHE A 97 4.62 -5.20 0.48
N LEU A 98 5.72 -5.92 0.21
CA LEU A 98 5.89 -6.72 -1.01
C LEU A 98 4.99 -7.95 -1.05
N ALA A 99 4.74 -8.56 0.11
CA ALA A 99 3.87 -9.74 0.17
C ALA A 99 2.43 -9.37 -0.23
N GLY A 100 1.91 -10.07 -1.22
CA GLY A 100 0.57 -9.86 -1.73
C GLY A 100 0.43 -8.79 -2.82
N LEU A 101 1.45 -8.02 -3.12
CA LEU A 101 1.42 -7.06 -4.22
C LEU A 101 1.49 -7.74 -5.58
N GLN A 102 0.65 -7.29 -6.51
CA GLN A 102 0.68 -7.68 -7.90
C GLN A 102 1.45 -6.67 -8.76
N GLN A 103 1.35 -5.41 -8.41
CA GLN A 103 2.11 -4.33 -9.03
C GLN A 103 2.19 -3.11 -8.13
N ILE A 104 3.16 -2.24 -8.42
CA ILE A 104 3.27 -0.91 -7.85
C ILE A 104 3.13 0.09 -9.00
N GLU A 105 2.24 1.06 -8.85
CA GLU A 105 2.04 2.12 -9.83
C GLU A 105 2.55 3.44 -9.25
N ILE A 106 3.42 4.11 -9.97
CA ILE A 106 3.99 5.40 -9.59
C ILE A 106 3.44 6.47 -10.51
N TYR A 107 2.68 7.39 -9.97
CA TYR A 107 2.14 8.55 -10.66
C TYR A 107 2.99 9.76 -10.33
N LYS A 108 3.77 10.24 -11.31
CA LYS A 108 4.74 11.33 -11.12
C LYS A 108 4.10 12.69 -11.39
N GLY A 109 4.43 13.66 -10.55
CA GLY A 109 4.00 15.05 -10.71
C GLY A 109 2.67 15.37 -10.06
N ALA A 110 2.10 16.51 -10.42
CA ALA A 110 0.85 17.00 -9.83
C ALA A 110 -0.34 16.10 -10.17
N SER A 111 -0.39 14.92 -9.56
CA SER A 111 -1.49 13.96 -9.69
C SER A 111 -2.72 14.37 -8.86
N GLY A 112 -2.68 15.54 -8.24
CA GLY A 112 -3.77 16.07 -7.43
C GLY A 112 -5.09 16.24 -8.18
N ALA A 113 -5.04 16.41 -9.51
CA ALA A 113 -6.23 16.43 -10.36
C ALA A 113 -6.97 15.07 -10.40
N ILE A 114 -6.27 13.96 -10.09
CA ILE A 114 -6.84 12.61 -10.09
C ILE A 114 -7.09 12.13 -8.67
N PHE A 115 -6.12 12.34 -7.77
CA PHE A 115 -6.10 11.75 -6.45
C PHE A 115 -6.33 12.76 -5.32
N GLY A 116 -6.53 14.05 -5.67
CA GLY A 116 -6.74 15.11 -4.68
C GLY A 116 -5.48 15.81 -4.21
N PRO A 117 -5.63 16.79 -3.31
CA PRO A 117 -4.57 17.72 -2.94
C PRO A 117 -3.39 17.07 -2.20
N ALA A 118 -3.56 15.88 -1.64
CA ALA A 118 -2.47 15.15 -0.99
C ALA A 118 -1.41 14.60 -1.97
N ALA A 119 -1.71 14.56 -3.28
CA ALA A 119 -0.82 14.04 -4.32
C ALA A 119 -0.07 15.15 -5.08
N ILE A 120 0.46 16.15 -4.37
CA ILE A 120 1.21 17.27 -4.97
C ILE A 120 2.51 16.79 -5.60
N GLY A 121 3.27 15.97 -4.91
CA GLY A 121 4.52 15.35 -5.41
C GLY A 121 4.26 14.20 -6.35
N GLY A 122 3.18 13.49 -6.12
CA GLY A 122 2.77 12.30 -6.85
C GLY A 122 1.98 11.33 -5.99
N ALA A 123 1.69 10.15 -6.56
CA ALA A 123 1.04 9.08 -5.83
C ALA A 123 1.72 7.73 -6.10
N ILE A 124 1.71 6.85 -5.11
CA ILE A 124 2.17 5.47 -5.20
C ILE A 124 0.97 4.58 -4.88
N ASN A 125 0.57 3.72 -5.83
CA ASN A 125 -0.56 2.82 -5.66
C ASN A 125 -0.07 1.38 -5.58
N PHE A 126 -0.32 0.75 -4.47
CA PHE A 126 -0.11 -0.68 -4.27
C PHE A 126 -1.33 -1.44 -4.75
N VAL A 127 -1.15 -2.36 -5.68
CA VAL A 127 -2.23 -3.13 -6.29
C VAL A 127 -2.13 -4.59 -5.87
N THR A 128 -3.21 -5.12 -5.33
CA THR A 128 -3.34 -6.49 -4.85
C THR A 128 -4.36 -7.27 -5.69
N ALA A 129 -4.22 -7.29 -7.00
CA ALA A 129 -5.13 -8.00 -7.88
C ALA A 129 -5.07 -9.53 -7.66
N ILE A 130 -6.12 -10.23 -8.08
CA ILE A 130 -6.15 -11.70 -8.10
C ILE A 130 -5.06 -12.20 -9.05
N ASP A 131 -4.26 -13.13 -8.53
CA ASP A 131 -3.26 -13.85 -9.29
C ASP A 131 -3.72 -15.31 -9.45
N TYR A 132 -3.80 -15.77 -10.67
CA TYR A 132 -4.30 -17.11 -10.96
C TYR A 132 -3.22 -18.19 -10.90
N GLU A 133 -1.96 -17.81 -10.72
CA GLU A 133 -0.86 -18.75 -10.55
C GLU A 133 -0.66 -19.04 -9.06
N ASN A 134 -0.98 -20.27 -8.65
CA ASN A 134 -0.70 -20.70 -7.28
C ASN A 134 0.80 -20.89 -7.12
N SER A 135 1.36 -20.29 -6.08
CA SER A 135 2.80 -20.26 -5.84
C SER A 135 3.14 -20.28 -4.36
N ALA A 136 4.32 -20.79 -4.07
CA ALA A 136 4.98 -20.63 -2.78
C ALA A 136 6.44 -20.32 -3.03
N SER A 137 7.00 -19.38 -2.29
CA SER A 137 8.40 -19.00 -2.40
C SER A 137 9.04 -18.90 -1.02
N PHE A 138 10.28 -19.31 -0.96
CA PHE A 138 11.12 -19.16 0.22
C PHE A 138 12.43 -18.54 -0.21
N SER A 139 12.90 -17.55 0.52
CA SER A 139 14.24 -17.00 0.36
C SER A 139 14.96 -16.91 1.69
N ALA A 140 16.25 -17.13 1.68
CA ALA A 140 17.12 -16.99 2.83
C ALA A 140 18.46 -16.40 2.39
N SER A 141 19.04 -15.56 3.24
CA SER A 141 20.32 -14.91 3.04
C SER A 141 21.26 -15.19 4.21
N ASN A 142 22.56 -15.08 3.99
CA ASN A 142 23.58 -15.25 5.02
C ASN A 142 23.52 -14.24 6.17
N SER A 143 22.80 -13.12 5.97
CA SER A 143 22.59 -12.08 6.97
C SER A 143 21.32 -12.31 7.82
N ARG A 144 20.91 -13.56 8.01
CA ARG A 144 19.71 -13.96 8.78
C ARG A 144 18.40 -13.34 8.26
N ASN A 145 18.41 -12.86 7.02
CA ASN A 145 17.22 -12.42 6.34
C ASN A 145 16.53 -13.62 5.71
N ASN A 146 15.28 -13.82 6.03
CA ASN A 146 14.49 -14.88 5.44
C ASN A 146 13.09 -14.36 5.11
N SER A 147 12.49 -14.93 4.09
CA SER A 147 11.09 -14.67 3.77
C SER A 147 10.41 -15.93 3.24
N LEU A 148 9.13 -16.04 3.58
CA LEU A 148 8.22 -17.05 3.06
C LEU A 148 6.99 -16.34 2.53
N SER A 149 6.57 -16.67 1.33
CA SER A 149 5.31 -16.16 0.79
C SER A 149 4.58 -17.22 -0.01
N GLY A 150 3.26 -17.06 -0.10
CA GLY A 150 2.40 -17.94 -0.86
C GLY A 150 1.21 -17.22 -1.46
N ASN A 151 0.71 -17.79 -2.56
CA ASN A 151 -0.46 -17.33 -3.28
C ASN A 151 -1.33 -18.54 -3.65
N TYR A 152 -2.61 -18.46 -3.31
CA TYR A 152 -3.58 -19.50 -3.63
C TYR A 152 -4.86 -18.89 -4.18
N THR A 153 -5.30 -19.35 -5.35
CA THR A 153 -6.53 -18.91 -5.98
C THR A 153 -7.50 -20.07 -6.11
N TYR A 154 -8.73 -19.83 -5.72
CA TYR A 154 -9.84 -20.77 -5.79
C TYR A 154 -11.04 -20.14 -6.50
N ILE A 155 -11.64 -20.88 -7.43
CA ILE A 155 -12.83 -20.48 -8.16
C ILE A 155 -13.95 -21.45 -7.81
N THR A 156 -15.07 -20.90 -7.32
CA THR A 156 -16.27 -21.71 -6.98
C THR A 156 -17.11 -22.01 -8.21
N ASP A 157 -17.95 -23.06 -8.15
CA ASP A 157 -18.92 -23.37 -9.21
C ASP A 157 -19.92 -22.23 -9.45
N SER A 158 -20.20 -21.43 -8.43
CA SER A 158 -21.06 -20.24 -8.54
C SER A 158 -20.37 -19.02 -9.16
N GLY A 159 -19.11 -19.14 -9.58
CA GLY A 159 -18.34 -18.10 -10.26
C GLY A 159 -17.68 -17.06 -9.35
N TRP A 160 -17.63 -17.31 -8.04
CA TRP A 160 -16.77 -16.52 -7.16
C TRP A 160 -15.30 -16.88 -7.38
N GLN A 161 -14.47 -15.87 -7.47
CA GLN A 161 -13.03 -16.02 -7.53
C GLN A 161 -12.45 -15.48 -6.21
N HIS A 162 -11.70 -16.31 -5.53
CA HIS A 162 -11.07 -16.00 -4.26
C HIS A 162 -9.57 -16.15 -4.40
N ASN A 163 -8.83 -15.23 -3.85
CA ASN A 163 -7.38 -15.25 -3.84
C ASN A 163 -6.87 -14.88 -2.45
N ILE A 164 -6.01 -15.70 -1.90
CA ILE A 164 -5.33 -15.47 -0.62
C ILE A 164 -3.84 -15.38 -0.93
N LYS A 165 -3.24 -14.27 -0.55
CA LYS A 165 -1.78 -14.08 -0.58
C LYS A 165 -1.31 -13.75 0.82
N GLY A 166 -0.22 -14.37 1.22
CA GLY A 166 0.37 -14.09 2.52
C GLY A 166 1.87 -14.26 2.50
N GLY A 167 2.51 -13.67 3.47
CA GLY A 167 3.93 -13.80 3.62
C GLY A 167 4.41 -13.34 5.00
N SER A 168 5.55 -13.90 5.38
CA SER A 168 6.32 -13.44 6.53
C SER A 168 7.73 -13.16 6.08
N SER A 169 8.33 -12.14 6.64
CA SER A 169 9.75 -11.84 6.47
C SER A 169 10.37 -11.51 7.82
N GLN A 170 11.63 -11.85 7.94
CA GLN A 170 12.46 -11.47 9.07
C GLN A 170 13.78 -10.95 8.52
N ALA A 171 14.20 -9.79 9.02
CA ALA A 171 15.50 -9.21 8.77
C ALA A 171 16.16 -8.91 10.10
N GLU A 172 17.39 -9.38 10.30
CA GLU A 172 18.24 -9.01 11.43
C GLU A 172 19.40 -8.20 10.86
N GLU A 173 19.61 -7.03 11.42
CA GLU A 173 20.69 -6.12 11.03
C GLU A 173 21.61 -5.85 12.23
N ILE A 174 22.76 -5.26 11.96
CA ILE A 174 23.75 -4.95 13.00
C ILE A 174 23.18 -3.75 13.80
N SER A 175 23.17 -3.87 15.12
CA SER A 175 22.81 -2.77 16.01
C SER A 175 23.60 -1.50 15.71
N ALA A 176 22.97 -0.35 15.73
CA ALA A 176 23.61 0.94 15.63
C ALA A 176 24.24 1.41 16.95
N GLY A 177 23.86 0.78 18.07
CA GLY A 177 24.44 1.01 19.40
C GLY A 177 25.85 0.45 19.54
N ASN A 178 26.69 1.14 20.29
CA ASN A 178 28.11 0.79 20.40
C ASN A 178 28.43 -0.18 21.53
N SER A 179 27.47 -0.52 22.40
CA SER A 179 27.78 -1.17 23.69
C SER A 179 27.38 -2.65 23.76
N GLN A 180 26.42 -3.08 22.93
CA GLN A 180 25.95 -4.46 22.90
C GLN A 180 25.89 -4.95 21.46
N PRO A 181 26.41 -6.15 21.15
CA PRO A 181 26.29 -6.74 19.82
C PRO A 181 24.96 -7.46 19.62
N ASP A 182 23.87 -6.86 20.08
CA ASP A 182 22.53 -7.31 19.79
C ASP A 182 22.11 -6.94 18.38
N LEU A 183 21.13 -7.61 17.90
CA LEU A 183 20.69 -7.47 16.53
C LEU A 183 19.33 -6.76 16.55
N ASP A 184 19.34 -5.52 16.11
CA ASP A 184 18.11 -4.89 15.69
C ASP A 184 17.46 -5.71 14.59
N GLY A 185 16.17 -5.77 14.59
CA GLY A 185 15.50 -6.61 13.61
C GLY A 185 14.07 -6.21 13.33
N THR A 186 13.59 -6.69 12.22
CA THR A 186 12.21 -6.50 11.80
C THR A 186 11.58 -7.85 11.49
N LYS A 187 10.41 -8.09 12.05
CA LYS A 187 9.54 -9.22 11.71
C LYS A 187 8.27 -8.71 11.08
N ASN A 188 7.94 -9.23 9.92
CA ASN A 188 6.79 -8.81 9.15
C ASN A 188 5.87 -9.99 8.85
N LEU A 189 4.58 -9.81 9.03
CA LEU A 189 3.55 -10.75 8.63
C LEU A 189 2.47 -9.99 7.87
N SER A 190 2.12 -10.47 6.69
CA SER A 190 1.03 -9.88 5.91
C SER A 190 0.11 -10.94 5.33
N LEU A 191 -1.16 -10.59 5.24
CA LEU A 191 -2.19 -11.39 4.60
C LEU A 191 -3.07 -10.47 3.76
N ASN A 192 -3.28 -10.87 2.52
CA ASN A 192 -4.19 -10.23 1.60
C ASN A 192 -5.23 -11.24 1.09
N TYR A 193 -6.49 -10.85 1.13
CA TYR A 193 -7.59 -11.61 0.58
C TYR A 193 -8.31 -10.77 -0.46
N ASN A 194 -8.43 -11.31 -1.67
CA ASN A 194 -9.23 -10.71 -2.74
C ASN A 194 -10.38 -11.63 -3.10
N SER A 195 -11.54 -11.06 -3.35
CA SER A 195 -12.67 -11.77 -3.90
C SER A 195 -13.33 -10.97 -5.01
N GLN A 196 -13.83 -11.64 -6.03
CA GLN A 196 -14.61 -10.97 -7.07
C GLN A 196 -15.61 -11.93 -7.72
N LYS A 197 -16.69 -11.33 -8.22
CA LYS A 197 -17.72 -12.04 -8.96
C LYS A 197 -18.47 -11.11 -9.89
N PHE A 198 -18.84 -11.58 -11.06
CA PHE A 198 -19.88 -10.95 -11.88
C PHE A 198 -21.26 -11.33 -11.30
N LEU A 199 -21.98 -10.32 -10.81
CA LEU A 199 -23.33 -10.47 -10.29
C LEU A 199 -24.37 -10.49 -11.43
N SER A 200 -24.04 -9.82 -12.54
CA SER A 200 -24.73 -9.86 -13.83
C SER A 200 -23.74 -9.57 -14.94
N ASP A 201 -24.17 -9.55 -16.20
CA ASP A 201 -23.31 -9.29 -17.37
C ASP A 201 -22.54 -7.96 -17.25
N ASN A 202 -23.14 -6.98 -16.60
CA ASN A 202 -22.58 -5.63 -16.47
C ASN A 202 -22.09 -5.29 -15.05
N LEU A 203 -22.53 -6.03 -14.04
CA LEU A 203 -22.28 -5.69 -12.63
C LEU A 203 -21.25 -6.65 -12.03
N LYS A 204 -20.14 -6.11 -11.57
CA LYS A 204 -19.05 -6.83 -10.91
C LYS A 204 -18.88 -6.36 -9.48
N PHE A 205 -18.80 -7.28 -8.55
CA PHE A 205 -18.38 -7.05 -7.18
C PHE A 205 -16.88 -7.38 -7.03
N LYS A 206 -16.17 -6.56 -6.25
CA LYS A 206 -14.79 -6.81 -5.79
C LYS A 206 -14.71 -6.55 -4.30
N GLY A 207 -14.05 -7.43 -3.57
CA GLY A 207 -13.73 -7.28 -2.15
C GLY A 207 -12.24 -7.50 -1.91
N THR A 208 -11.63 -6.68 -1.06
CA THR A 208 -10.24 -6.83 -0.62
C THR A 208 -10.17 -6.67 0.89
N GLY A 209 -9.54 -7.62 1.57
CA GLY A 209 -9.11 -7.52 2.95
C GLY A 209 -7.59 -7.57 3.01
N TYR A 210 -6.99 -6.69 3.78
CA TYR A 210 -5.55 -6.64 3.98
C TYR A 210 -5.22 -6.47 5.45
N VAL A 211 -4.25 -7.22 5.93
CA VAL A 211 -3.65 -7.05 7.26
C VAL A 211 -2.14 -7.18 7.16
N ARG A 212 -1.46 -6.32 7.88
CA ARG A 212 -0.02 -6.37 8.06
C ARG A 212 0.30 -6.12 9.53
N LYS A 213 1.20 -6.92 10.08
CA LYS A 213 1.83 -6.70 11.37
C LYS A 213 3.33 -6.61 11.19
N THR A 214 3.95 -5.58 11.74
CA THR A 214 5.40 -5.40 11.76
C THR A 214 5.83 -5.18 13.20
N ASP A 215 6.74 -6.01 13.66
CA ASP A 215 7.45 -5.82 14.93
C ASP A 215 8.89 -5.42 14.61
N THR A 216 9.39 -4.36 15.26
CA THR A 216 10.71 -3.77 14.99
C THR A 216 11.43 -3.54 16.32
N GLY A 217 12.64 -4.08 16.47
CA GLY A 217 13.58 -3.72 17.52
C GLY A 217 14.49 -2.59 17.04
N TYR A 218 14.83 -1.66 17.93
CA TYR A 218 15.73 -0.55 17.64
C TYR A 218 16.38 0.03 18.89
N ASP A 219 17.56 0.61 18.70
CA ASP A 219 18.24 1.34 19.78
C ASP A 219 17.59 2.71 20.00
N LYS A 220 17.16 2.98 21.20
CA LYS A 220 16.70 4.30 21.62
C LYS A 220 17.88 5.20 22.01
N SER A 221 18.88 4.60 22.67
CA SER A 221 20.15 5.21 23.03
C SER A 221 21.25 4.16 23.03
N SER A 222 22.48 4.54 23.34
CA SER A 222 23.63 3.60 23.40
C SER A 222 23.43 2.39 24.32
N ASP A 223 22.52 2.46 25.28
CA ASP A 223 22.34 1.46 26.33
C ASP A 223 20.85 1.07 26.54
N GLU A 224 19.93 1.59 25.74
CA GLU A 224 18.50 1.31 25.87
C GLU A 224 17.93 0.79 24.56
N GLU A 225 17.39 -0.43 24.60
CA GLU A 225 16.61 -1.02 23.51
C GLU A 225 15.15 -0.57 23.58
N ALA A 226 14.49 -0.56 22.44
CA ALA A 226 13.08 -0.29 22.33
C ALA A 226 12.45 -1.20 21.27
N GLU A 227 11.16 -1.46 21.43
CA GLU A 227 10.39 -2.24 20.48
C GLU A 227 9.20 -1.42 19.96
N GLY A 228 8.89 -1.62 18.68
CA GLY A 228 7.72 -1.06 18.05
C GLY A 228 6.88 -2.15 17.38
N THR A 229 5.58 -2.09 17.58
CA THR A 229 4.62 -2.90 16.83
C THR A 229 3.73 -1.98 16.02
N ASN A 230 3.61 -2.25 14.72
CA ASN A 230 2.68 -1.57 13.83
C ASN A 230 1.74 -2.59 13.19
N ILE A 231 0.44 -2.38 13.35
CA ILE A 231 -0.57 -3.19 12.70
C ILE A 231 -1.41 -2.29 11.81
N MET A 232 -1.59 -2.70 10.57
CA MET A 232 -2.49 -2.05 9.60
C MET A 232 -3.53 -3.04 9.12
N TYR A 233 -4.80 -2.61 9.18
CA TYR A 233 -5.92 -3.32 8.58
C TYR A 233 -6.53 -2.45 7.48
N ALA A 234 -6.91 -3.07 6.36
CA ALA A 234 -7.71 -2.39 5.35
C ALA A 234 -8.79 -3.34 4.83
N LEU A 235 -9.99 -2.80 4.66
CA LEU A 235 -11.11 -3.50 4.03
C LEU A 235 -11.69 -2.59 2.95
N GLN A 236 -11.87 -3.15 1.77
CA GLN A 236 -12.43 -2.44 0.63
C GLN A 236 -13.48 -3.29 -0.06
N SER A 237 -14.58 -2.67 -0.47
CA SER A 237 -15.55 -3.27 -1.36
C SER A 237 -15.87 -2.32 -2.51
N SER A 238 -16.03 -2.87 -3.70
CA SER A 238 -16.34 -2.11 -4.91
C SER A 238 -17.44 -2.79 -5.70
N LEU A 239 -18.35 -1.97 -6.23
CA LEU A 239 -19.33 -2.36 -7.23
C LEU A 239 -19.02 -1.62 -8.52
N GLU A 240 -18.77 -2.35 -9.59
CA GLU A 240 -18.50 -1.83 -10.92
C GLU A 240 -19.64 -2.19 -11.86
N ASN A 241 -20.31 -1.18 -12.44
CA ASN A 241 -21.32 -1.37 -13.47
C ASN A 241 -20.78 -0.87 -14.80
N LYS A 242 -20.44 -1.79 -15.70
CA LYS A 242 -19.81 -1.52 -16.97
C LYS A 242 -20.79 -1.76 -18.12
N THR A 243 -21.03 -0.74 -18.93
CA THR A 243 -21.73 -0.82 -20.21
C THR A 243 -20.76 -0.46 -21.35
N GLU A 244 -21.17 -0.54 -22.61
CA GLU A 244 -20.33 -0.16 -23.75
C GLU A 244 -19.76 1.27 -23.64
N LYS A 245 -20.55 2.19 -23.09
CA LYS A 245 -20.20 3.63 -23.07
C LYS A 245 -19.83 4.16 -21.69
N LYS A 246 -20.10 3.45 -20.62
CA LYS A 246 -19.85 3.96 -19.27
C LYS A 246 -19.44 2.88 -18.28
N LEU A 247 -18.63 3.31 -17.32
CA LEU A 247 -18.24 2.55 -16.15
C LEU A 247 -18.61 3.37 -14.91
N ASP A 248 -19.53 2.88 -14.12
CA ASP A 248 -19.87 3.40 -12.81
C ASP A 248 -19.18 2.54 -11.75
N THR A 249 -18.46 3.17 -10.83
CA THR A 249 -17.78 2.48 -9.74
C THR A 249 -18.18 3.12 -8.43
N PHE A 250 -18.65 2.31 -7.50
CA PHE A 250 -18.85 2.69 -6.12
C PHE A 250 -17.90 1.88 -5.24
N THR A 251 -17.09 2.56 -4.43
CA THR A 251 -16.11 1.93 -3.54
C THR A 251 -16.28 2.43 -2.12
N SER A 252 -16.32 1.50 -1.18
CA SER A 252 -16.18 1.78 0.23
C SER A 252 -14.87 1.20 0.75
N HIS A 253 -14.18 1.95 1.59
CA HIS A 253 -12.89 1.59 2.13
C HIS A 253 -12.77 2.04 3.58
N VAL A 254 -12.16 1.21 4.38
CA VAL A 254 -11.73 1.54 5.73
C VAL A 254 -10.31 1.05 5.92
N HIS A 255 -9.49 1.87 6.57
CA HIS A 255 -8.20 1.42 7.07
C HIS A 255 -8.00 1.86 8.52
N VAL A 256 -7.21 1.08 9.23
CA VAL A 256 -6.93 1.26 10.65
C VAL A 256 -5.44 1.05 10.85
N TYR A 257 -4.83 1.93 11.62
CA TYR A 257 -3.49 1.76 12.17
C TYR A 257 -3.57 1.62 13.69
N ASP A 258 -2.88 0.62 14.21
CA ASP A 258 -2.64 0.43 15.63
C ASP A 258 -1.13 0.29 15.84
N ARG A 259 -0.54 1.26 16.53
CA ARG A 259 0.90 1.33 16.76
C ARG A 259 1.18 1.39 18.25
N VAL A 260 2.14 0.59 18.66
CA VAL A 260 2.63 0.56 20.03
C VAL A 260 4.13 0.70 19.99
N TYR A 261 4.66 1.64 20.77
CA TYR A 261 6.08 1.79 21.00
C TYR A 261 6.32 1.51 22.48
N ASP A 262 7.11 0.48 22.75
CA ASP A 262 7.49 0.07 24.09
C ASP A 262 8.87 0.66 24.41
N GLU A 263 8.83 1.91 24.87
CA GLU A 263 9.97 2.69 25.33
C GLU A 263 9.93 2.76 26.88
N ALA A 264 10.57 3.75 27.47
CA ALA A 264 10.48 4.01 28.92
C ALA A 264 9.03 4.12 29.41
N GLU A 265 8.15 4.65 28.55
CA GLU A 265 6.70 4.59 28.72
C GLU A 265 6.07 3.99 27.44
N LYS A 266 5.05 3.15 27.64
CA LYS A 266 4.34 2.51 26.53
C LYS A 266 3.40 3.48 25.83
N ASN A 267 3.78 3.92 24.64
CA ASN A 267 3.01 4.84 23.82
C ASN A 267 2.14 4.07 22.82
N LYS A 268 0.85 4.39 22.78
CA LYS A 268 -0.10 3.79 21.85
C LYS A 268 -0.73 4.84 20.97
N TYR A 269 -0.75 4.56 19.67
CA TYR A 269 -1.36 5.41 18.65
C TYR A 269 -2.36 4.60 17.84
N TYR A 270 -3.58 5.11 17.74
CA TYR A 270 -4.64 4.49 16.98
C TYR A 270 -5.23 5.51 16.01
N SER A 271 -5.38 5.12 14.76
CA SER A 271 -6.10 5.92 13.79
C SER A 271 -6.97 5.05 12.88
N GLN A 272 -8.06 5.61 12.41
CA GLN A 272 -8.94 4.99 11.44
C GLN A 272 -9.47 6.00 10.45
N ALA A 273 -9.64 5.58 9.20
CA ALA A 273 -10.26 6.41 8.18
C ALA A 273 -11.25 5.59 7.36
N TYR A 274 -12.35 6.24 7.01
CA TYR A 274 -13.39 5.70 6.15
C TYR A 274 -13.45 6.55 4.89
N THR A 275 -13.50 5.91 3.74
CA THR A 275 -13.62 6.59 2.46
C THR A 275 -14.74 5.97 1.65
N LEU A 276 -15.62 6.81 1.14
CA LEU A 276 -16.62 6.42 0.14
C LEU A 276 -16.26 7.15 -1.16
N LYS A 277 -16.27 6.45 -2.25
CA LYS A 277 -15.93 7.00 -3.57
C LYS A 277 -16.94 6.54 -4.58
N ALA A 278 -17.51 7.47 -5.32
CA ALA A 278 -18.40 7.21 -6.44
C ALA A 278 -17.79 7.83 -7.71
N GLU A 279 -17.59 7.06 -8.73
CA GLU A 279 -16.98 7.50 -9.99
C GLU A 279 -17.84 7.07 -11.17
N ARG A 280 -17.95 7.94 -12.13
CA ARG A 280 -18.52 7.62 -13.46
C ARG A 280 -17.54 7.99 -14.55
N LYS A 281 -17.15 7.04 -15.36
CA LYS A 281 -16.36 7.23 -16.58
C LYS A 281 -17.27 7.02 -17.78
N ILE A 282 -17.32 7.98 -18.67
CA ILE A 282 -18.11 7.92 -19.92
C ILE A 282 -17.15 7.99 -21.09
N ASN A 283 -17.20 6.98 -21.97
CA ASN A 283 -16.43 6.94 -23.19
C ASN A 283 -17.31 7.47 -24.35
N PHE A 284 -16.96 8.59 -24.91
CA PHE A 284 -17.68 9.18 -26.07
C PHE A 284 -17.11 8.70 -27.40
N SER A 285 -15.82 8.35 -27.42
CA SER A 285 -15.11 7.77 -28.55
C SER A 285 -13.85 7.09 -28.02
N ASP A 286 -13.10 6.40 -28.88
CA ASP A 286 -11.80 5.81 -28.52
C ASP A 286 -10.76 6.84 -28.05
N ILE A 287 -11.04 8.13 -28.28
CA ILE A 287 -10.14 9.24 -27.98
C ILE A 287 -10.63 10.07 -26.80
N LEU A 288 -11.94 10.10 -26.51
CA LEU A 288 -12.52 11.01 -25.53
C LEU A 288 -13.31 10.26 -24.46
N SER A 289 -12.90 10.41 -23.22
CA SER A 289 -13.62 9.90 -22.04
C SER A 289 -13.73 10.99 -20.98
N PHE A 290 -14.82 11.00 -20.20
CA PHE A 290 -15.02 11.88 -19.05
C PHE A 290 -15.24 11.06 -17.79
N GLY A 291 -14.64 11.50 -16.68
CA GLY A 291 -14.83 10.91 -15.36
C GLY A 291 -15.38 11.95 -14.36
N PHE A 292 -16.29 11.52 -13.50
CA PHE A 292 -16.79 12.28 -12.37
C PHE A 292 -16.62 11.41 -11.12
N GLY A 293 -16.23 12.02 -10.01
CA GLY A 293 -16.07 11.32 -8.75
C GLY A 293 -16.30 12.24 -7.56
N SER A 294 -16.76 11.68 -6.47
CA SER A 294 -16.86 12.32 -5.15
C SER A 294 -16.52 11.30 -4.07
#